data_ad4997b4b3a13ed9e80c9fb9dcb0ad22
#
_entry.id   ad4997b4b3a13ed9e80c9fb9dcb0ad22
#
_cell.length_a   1.000
_cell.length_b   1.000
_cell.length_c   1.000
_cell.angle_alpha   90.00
_cell.angle_beta   90.00
_cell.angle_gamma   90.00
#
_symmetry.space_group_name_H-M   'P 1'
#
loop_
_entity.id
_entity.type
_entity.pdbx_description
1 polymer ?
#
loop_
_entity_poly.entity_id
_entity_poly.type
_entity_poly.pdbx_seq_one_letter_code
_entity_poly.pdbx_strand_id
1 'polypeptide(L)'
;MKSYRKELWFEVPTRRAFINITPEVNECLRESGVKEGLVLVNAMHITASVFINDDESGLHHDYEVWLEKIAPHEPVSGYRHNVGEDNADAHMKRQVMGREVVVAITEGKLDFGTWEQIFYGEFDGRRRKRVLVKIIGE
;
A
#
# COMPACT_ATOMS: atom_id res chain seq x y z
N MET A 1 -15.55 17.13 -15.61
CA MET A 1 -14.63 16.21 -14.91
C MET A 1 -14.22 16.76 -13.56
N LYS A 2 -14.27 15.94 -12.52
CA LYS A 2 -13.80 16.29 -11.19
C LYS A 2 -12.39 15.74 -10.97
N SER A 3 -11.63 16.39 -10.13
CA SER A 3 -10.29 15.94 -9.70
C SER A 3 -10.16 16.15 -8.21
N TYR A 4 -9.73 15.13 -7.51
CA TYR A 4 -9.60 15.12 -6.05
C TYR A 4 -8.23 14.56 -5.69
N ARG A 5 -7.59 15.15 -4.69
CA ARG A 5 -6.28 14.71 -4.20
C ARG A 5 -6.25 14.75 -2.68
N LYS A 6 -5.77 13.68 -2.06
CA LYS A 6 -5.55 13.65 -0.61
C LYS A 6 -4.32 12.83 -0.30
N GLU A 7 -3.60 13.22 0.75
CA GLU A 7 -2.51 12.43 1.32
C GLU A 7 -2.99 11.77 2.61
N LEU A 8 -2.80 10.47 2.71
CA LEU A 8 -2.99 9.71 3.94
C LEU A 8 -1.61 9.50 4.56
N TRP A 9 -1.49 9.77 5.86
CA TRP A 9 -0.21 9.66 6.57
C TRP A 9 -0.25 8.48 7.54
N PHE A 10 0.83 7.68 7.52
CA PHE A 10 0.99 6.53 8.39
C PHE A 10 2.33 6.59 9.08
N GLU A 11 2.35 6.24 10.37
CA GLU A 11 3.56 6.02 11.14
C GLU A 11 3.39 4.70 11.88
N VAL A 12 3.94 3.64 11.30
CA VAL A 12 3.79 2.28 11.81
C VAL A 12 4.86 2.05 12.88
N PRO A 13 4.47 1.64 14.11
CA PRO A 13 5.42 1.49 15.21
C PRO A 13 6.34 0.27 15.09
N THR A 14 6.01 -0.66 14.22
CA THR A 14 6.81 -1.86 13.96
C THR A 14 7.52 -1.75 12.62
N ARG A 15 8.53 -2.61 12.38
CA ARG A 15 9.24 -2.61 11.11
C ARG A 15 8.32 -2.93 9.93
N ARG A 16 7.41 -3.91 10.11
CA ARG A 16 6.52 -4.36 9.03
C ARG A 16 5.09 -4.44 9.53
N ALA A 17 4.16 -4.14 8.63
CA ALA A 17 2.74 -4.32 8.87
C ALA A 17 1.96 -4.30 7.56
N PHE A 18 0.80 -4.94 7.54
CA PHE A 18 -0.19 -4.81 6.48
C PHE A 18 -1.43 -4.16 7.08
N ILE A 19 -1.84 -3.02 6.53
CA ILE A 19 -2.95 -2.24 7.05
C ILE A 19 -4.03 -2.14 5.97
N ASN A 20 -5.24 -2.60 6.27
CA ASN A 20 -6.38 -2.42 5.36
C ASN A 20 -6.76 -0.94 5.36
N ILE A 21 -6.60 -0.28 4.21
CA ILE A 21 -6.91 1.15 4.06
C ILE A 21 -8.14 1.38 3.18
N THR A 22 -8.91 0.33 2.90
CA THR A 22 -10.14 0.45 2.14
C THR A 22 -11.09 1.48 2.74
N PRO A 23 -11.29 1.54 4.08
CA PRO A 23 -12.15 2.57 4.68
C PRO A 23 -11.69 3.99 4.38
N GLU A 24 -10.39 4.26 4.44
CA GLU A 24 -9.83 5.58 4.16
C GLU A 24 -10.01 5.97 2.69
N VAL A 25 -9.85 5.01 1.78
CA VAL A 25 -10.07 5.25 0.35
C VAL A 25 -11.57 5.49 0.07
N ASN A 26 -12.46 4.74 0.72
CA ASN A 26 -13.90 4.97 0.61
C ASN A 26 -14.29 6.37 1.08
N GLU A 27 -13.67 6.86 2.15
CA GLU A 27 -13.91 8.22 2.63
C GLU A 27 -13.44 9.26 1.61
N CYS A 28 -12.29 9.04 0.98
CA CYS A 28 -11.81 9.91 -0.10
C CYS A 28 -12.80 9.92 -1.27
N LEU A 29 -13.32 8.76 -1.64
CA LEU A 29 -14.31 8.64 -2.71
C LEU A 29 -15.58 9.44 -2.37
N ARG A 30 -16.07 9.30 -1.14
CA ARG A 30 -17.22 10.05 -0.66
C ARG A 30 -16.97 11.56 -0.75
N GLU A 31 -15.82 12.03 -0.26
CA GLU A 31 -15.45 13.44 -0.32
C GLU A 31 -15.35 13.97 -1.74
N SER A 32 -14.85 13.14 -2.68
CA SER A 32 -14.67 13.54 -4.07
C SER A 32 -15.98 13.78 -4.82
N GLY A 33 -17.04 13.11 -4.41
CA GLY A 33 -18.33 13.14 -5.10
C GLY A 33 -18.34 12.46 -6.46
N VAL A 34 -17.28 11.78 -6.85
CA VAL A 34 -17.19 11.08 -8.15
C VAL A 34 -18.06 9.84 -8.13
N LYS A 35 -18.86 9.66 -9.18
CA LYS A 35 -19.72 8.48 -9.37
C LYS A 35 -19.19 7.53 -10.43
N GLU A 36 -18.51 8.04 -11.43
CA GLU A 36 -17.90 7.26 -12.50
C GLU A 36 -16.48 7.77 -12.74
N GLY A 37 -15.50 6.91 -12.60
CA GLY A 37 -14.11 7.31 -12.78
C GLY A 37 -13.11 6.28 -12.30
N LEU A 38 -11.96 6.79 -11.88
CA LEU A 38 -10.84 5.96 -11.41
C LEU A 38 -10.26 6.56 -10.13
N VAL A 39 -9.82 5.71 -9.23
CA VAL A 39 -9.00 6.10 -8.08
C VAL A 39 -7.63 5.46 -8.19
N LEU A 40 -6.59 6.28 -8.05
CA LEU A 40 -5.21 5.85 -7.86
C LEU A 40 -4.89 5.92 -6.38
N VAL A 41 -4.33 4.85 -5.83
CA VAL A 41 -3.84 4.79 -4.45
C VAL A 41 -2.37 4.38 -4.51
N ASN A 42 -1.49 5.27 -4.07
CA ASN A 42 -0.08 5.22 -4.40
C ASN A 42 0.80 5.43 -3.16
N ALA A 43 1.65 4.44 -2.85
CA ALA A 43 2.65 4.57 -1.79
C ALA A 43 3.76 5.51 -2.27
N MET A 44 3.96 6.61 -1.53
CA MET A 44 4.90 7.68 -1.88
C MET A 44 6.24 7.52 -1.18
N HIS A 45 6.57 6.31 -0.76
CA HIS A 45 7.85 6.01 -0.13
C HIS A 45 8.41 4.70 -0.69
N ILE A 46 9.70 4.67 -0.95
CA ILE A 46 10.38 3.56 -1.64
C ILE A 46 10.49 2.28 -0.80
N THR A 47 10.07 2.30 0.46
CA THR A 47 10.05 1.12 1.34
C THR A 47 8.64 0.76 1.81
N ALA A 48 7.64 1.31 1.15
CA ALA A 48 6.23 1.01 1.42
C ALA A 48 5.51 0.62 0.12
N SER A 49 4.35 0.00 0.24
CA SER A 49 3.59 -0.56 -0.88
C SER A 49 2.11 -0.27 -0.72
N VAL A 50 1.39 -0.27 -1.83
CA VAL A 50 -0.07 -0.40 -1.86
C VAL A 50 -0.41 -1.56 -2.77
N PHE A 51 -1.23 -2.48 -2.30
CA PHE A 51 -1.64 -3.66 -3.05
C PHE A 51 -3.08 -4.04 -2.73
N ILE A 52 -3.66 -4.89 -3.55
CA ILE A 52 -5.03 -5.38 -3.37
C ILE A 52 -5.02 -6.89 -3.25
N ASN A 53 -5.63 -7.41 -2.19
CA ASN A 53 -5.90 -8.82 -2.01
C ASN A 53 -6.91 -9.02 -0.88
N ASP A 54 -7.11 -10.27 -0.47
CA ASP A 54 -8.03 -10.63 0.60
C ASP A 54 -7.51 -10.20 1.97
N ASP A 55 -8.40 -9.78 2.84
CA ASP A 55 -8.09 -9.45 4.23
C ASP A 55 -8.31 -10.70 5.10
N GLU A 56 -7.31 -11.57 5.13
CA GLU A 56 -7.38 -12.83 5.87
C GLU A 56 -6.02 -13.07 6.57
N SER A 57 -6.06 -13.36 7.86
CA SER A 57 -4.87 -13.42 8.71
C SER A 57 -3.86 -14.50 8.29
N GLY A 58 -4.34 -15.65 7.83
CA GLY A 58 -3.47 -16.73 7.34
C GLY A 58 -2.71 -16.31 6.09
N LEU A 59 -3.38 -15.62 5.18
CA LEU A 59 -2.76 -15.10 3.98
C LEU A 59 -1.70 -14.03 4.31
N HIS A 60 -1.99 -13.15 5.26
CA HIS A 60 -1.02 -12.14 5.71
C HIS A 60 0.22 -12.80 6.32
N HIS A 61 0.03 -13.86 7.12
CA HIS A 61 1.14 -14.65 7.65
C HIS A 61 1.95 -15.26 6.50
N ASP A 62 1.29 -15.81 5.51
CA ASP A 62 1.96 -16.43 4.35
C ASP A 62 2.75 -15.39 3.55
N TYR A 63 2.25 -14.16 3.39
CA TYR A 63 3.01 -13.08 2.77
C TYR A 63 4.30 -12.79 3.56
N GLU A 64 4.21 -12.72 4.88
CA GLU A 64 5.40 -12.49 5.73
C GLU A 64 6.46 -13.56 5.51
N VAL A 65 6.05 -14.83 5.55
CA VAL A 65 6.96 -15.96 5.33
C VAL A 65 7.58 -15.90 3.94
N TRP A 66 6.76 -15.69 2.93
CA TRP A 66 7.19 -15.62 1.53
C TRP A 66 8.16 -14.47 1.29
N LEU A 67 7.83 -13.27 1.78
CA LEU A 67 8.68 -12.09 1.61
C LEU A 67 10.04 -12.28 2.29
N GLU A 68 10.07 -12.90 3.47
CA GLU A 68 11.34 -13.18 4.15
C GLU A 68 12.18 -14.24 3.42
N LYS A 69 11.55 -15.12 2.65
CA LYS A 69 12.29 -16.09 1.82
C LYS A 69 12.96 -15.43 0.62
N ILE A 70 12.26 -14.51 -0.06
CA ILE A 70 12.77 -13.91 -1.29
C ILE A 70 13.60 -12.65 -1.04
N ALA A 71 13.36 -11.96 0.07
CA ALA A 71 14.08 -10.74 0.46
C ALA A 71 14.27 -10.72 1.98
N PRO A 72 15.12 -11.60 2.54
CA PRO A 72 15.30 -11.68 3.98
C PRO A 72 15.94 -10.41 4.54
N HIS A 73 15.46 -9.98 5.70
CA HIS A 73 16.07 -8.84 6.40
C HIS A 73 17.49 -9.18 6.88
N GLU A 74 17.66 -10.36 7.43
CA GLU A 74 18.96 -10.85 7.92
C GLU A 74 19.60 -11.83 6.95
N PRO A 75 20.91 -11.82 6.75
CA PRO A 75 21.88 -10.90 7.39
C PRO A 75 21.88 -9.54 6.70
N VAL A 76 21.83 -8.45 7.47
CA VAL A 76 21.83 -7.08 6.98
C VAL A 76 23.04 -6.82 6.06
N SER A 77 24.20 -7.35 6.45
CA SER A 77 25.45 -7.21 5.69
C SER A 77 25.45 -7.96 4.36
N GLY A 78 24.45 -8.78 4.09
CA GLY A 78 24.34 -9.54 2.85
C GLY A 78 23.95 -8.67 1.63
N TYR A 79 23.56 -7.42 1.86
CA TYR A 79 23.13 -6.51 0.80
C TYR A 79 24.13 -5.38 0.58
N ARG A 80 24.43 -5.06 -0.67
CA ARG A 80 25.32 -3.95 -1.01
C ARG A 80 24.73 -2.58 -0.65
N HIS A 81 23.40 -2.46 -0.64
CA HIS A 81 22.70 -1.24 -0.24
C HIS A 81 22.93 -0.91 1.24
N ASN A 82 23.14 -1.93 2.07
CA ASN A 82 23.21 -1.79 3.52
C ASN A 82 24.60 -1.35 4.02
N VAL A 83 25.07 -0.22 3.50
CA VAL A 83 26.27 0.48 3.99
C VAL A 83 25.76 1.73 4.70
N GLY A 84 25.65 1.69 6.03
CA GLY A 84 25.03 2.77 6.79
C GLY A 84 23.49 2.71 6.78
N GLU A 85 22.91 1.68 6.17
CA GLU A 85 21.47 1.42 6.10
C GLU A 85 21.18 -0.02 6.50
N ASP A 86 19.92 -0.34 6.78
CA ASP A 86 19.49 -1.69 7.13
C ASP A 86 18.21 -2.13 6.40
N ASN A 87 17.87 -1.47 5.30
CA ASN A 87 16.55 -1.54 4.69
C ASN A 87 16.53 -2.01 3.24
N ALA A 88 17.59 -2.67 2.76
CA ALA A 88 17.60 -3.19 1.39
C ALA A 88 16.43 -4.12 1.12
N ASP A 89 16.13 -5.00 2.07
CA ASP A 89 15.00 -5.92 1.97
C ASP A 89 13.66 -5.20 1.84
N ALA A 90 13.52 -4.06 2.51
CA ALA A 90 12.30 -3.26 2.43
C ALA A 90 12.07 -2.69 1.04
N HIS A 91 13.14 -2.23 0.37
CA HIS A 91 13.07 -1.79 -1.03
C HIS A 91 12.63 -2.94 -1.94
N MET A 92 13.16 -4.14 -1.70
CA MET A 92 12.86 -5.31 -2.51
C MET A 92 11.42 -5.81 -2.27
N LYS A 93 10.98 -5.82 -1.02
CA LYS A 93 9.60 -6.17 -0.67
C LYS A 93 8.61 -5.21 -1.33
N ARG A 94 8.89 -3.89 -1.27
CA ARG A 94 8.09 -2.88 -1.96
C ARG A 94 8.06 -3.14 -3.47
N GLN A 95 9.19 -3.47 -4.07
CA GLN A 95 9.28 -3.74 -5.50
C GLN A 95 8.39 -4.92 -5.92
N VAL A 96 8.33 -5.96 -5.09
CA VAL A 96 7.52 -7.15 -5.35
C VAL A 96 6.04 -6.88 -5.13
N MET A 97 5.69 -6.21 -4.02
CA MET A 97 4.29 -5.98 -3.64
C MET A 97 3.65 -4.84 -4.43
N GLY A 98 4.44 -3.94 -4.96
CA GLY A 98 3.96 -2.89 -5.85
C GLY A 98 3.88 -1.51 -5.22
N ARG A 99 3.85 -0.51 -6.08
CA ARG A 99 3.82 0.91 -5.71
C ARG A 99 2.39 1.44 -5.56
N GLU A 100 1.50 1.07 -6.47
CA GLU A 100 0.16 1.66 -6.57
C GLU A 100 -0.86 0.67 -7.09
N VAL A 101 -2.11 1.01 -6.86
CA VAL A 101 -3.24 0.34 -7.47
C VAL A 101 -4.17 1.36 -8.09
N VAL A 102 -4.91 0.93 -9.11
CA VAL A 102 -5.99 1.70 -9.72
C VAL A 102 -7.25 0.88 -9.60
N VAL A 103 -8.32 1.52 -9.10
CA VAL A 103 -9.63 0.87 -8.94
C VAL A 103 -10.66 1.69 -9.71
N ALA A 104 -11.51 1.02 -10.46
CA ALA A 104 -12.66 1.67 -11.11
C ALA A 104 -13.65 2.15 -10.06
N ILE A 105 -14.29 3.28 -10.35
CA ILE A 105 -15.42 3.80 -9.57
C ILE A 105 -16.66 3.66 -10.45
N THR A 106 -17.64 2.92 -9.97
CA THR A 106 -18.88 2.66 -10.69
C THR A 106 -20.07 2.92 -9.76
N GLU A 107 -20.97 3.77 -10.19
CA GLU A 107 -22.17 4.12 -9.41
C GLU A 107 -21.81 4.61 -8.00
N GLY A 108 -20.72 5.36 -7.89
CA GLY A 108 -20.29 5.93 -6.62
C GLY A 108 -19.60 4.96 -5.66
N LYS A 109 -19.22 3.79 -6.13
CA LYS A 109 -18.59 2.75 -5.31
C LYS A 109 -17.30 2.26 -5.94
N LEU A 110 -16.37 1.79 -5.10
CA LEU A 110 -15.20 1.07 -5.59
C LEU A 110 -15.67 -0.24 -6.23
N ASP A 111 -15.30 -0.45 -7.47
CA ASP A 111 -15.73 -1.60 -8.26
C ASP A 111 -14.76 -2.75 -8.03
N PHE A 112 -15.02 -3.51 -6.96
CA PHE A 112 -14.17 -4.58 -6.47
C PHE A 112 -14.69 -5.97 -6.81
N GLY A 113 -13.76 -6.92 -6.96
CA GLY A 113 -14.08 -8.33 -6.80
C GLY A 113 -14.48 -8.62 -5.34
N THR A 114 -15.13 -9.73 -5.11
CA THR A 114 -15.78 -10.06 -3.82
C THR A 114 -14.86 -9.92 -2.61
N TRP A 115 -13.59 -10.31 -2.75
CA TRP A 115 -12.65 -10.37 -1.63
C TRP A 115 -11.52 -9.32 -1.71
N GLU A 116 -11.61 -8.41 -2.66
CA GLU A 116 -10.57 -7.39 -2.84
C GLU A 116 -10.66 -6.31 -1.76
N GLN A 117 -9.53 -6.04 -1.12
CA GLN A 117 -9.34 -4.94 -0.18
C GLN A 117 -8.03 -4.25 -0.49
N ILE A 118 -7.96 -2.96 -0.25
CA ILE A 118 -6.75 -2.17 -0.48
C ILE A 118 -5.92 -2.18 0.79
N PHE A 119 -4.63 -2.52 0.65
CA PHE A 119 -3.68 -2.57 1.77
C PHE A 119 -2.53 -1.59 1.58
N TYR A 120 -2.12 -1.00 2.70
CA TYR A 120 -0.83 -0.35 2.83
C TYR A 120 0.15 -1.36 3.43
N GLY A 121 1.25 -1.62 2.72
CA GLY A 121 2.32 -2.49 3.20
C GLY A 121 3.49 -1.67 3.71
N GLU A 122 3.84 -1.83 4.97
CA GLU A 122 5.01 -1.19 5.58
C GLU A 122 6.14 -2.18 5.68
N PHE A 123 7.33 -1.82 5.17
CA PHE A 123 8.49 -2.72 5.23
C PHE A 123 9.69 -2.10 5.95
N ASP A 124 9.62 -0.81 6.30
CA ASP A 124 10.67 -0.09 7.02
C ASP A 124 10.00 0.97 7.92
N GLY A 125 9.29 0.49 8.93
CA GLY A 125 8.46 1.32 9.80
C GLY A 125 9.21 2.26 10.72
N ARG A 126 8.50 2.87 11.66
CA ARG A 126 9.01 3.83 12.63
C ARG A 126 9.41 5.16 12.00
N ARG A 127 8.85 5.48 10.85
CA ARG A 127 8.99 6.78 10.20
C ARG A 127 7.69 7.14 9.51
N ARG A 128 7.44 8.42 9.40
CA ARG A 128 6.20 8.92 8.83
C ARG A 128 6.26 8.84 7.31
N LYS A 129 5.24 8.21 6.71
CA LYS A 129 5.13 8.00 5.26
C LYS A 129 3.74 8.35 4.78
N ARG A 130 3.63 8.70 3.51
CA ARG A 130 2.34 9.11 2.93
C ARG A 130 1.90 8.19 1.80
N VAL A 131 0.58 8.11 1.65
CA VAL A 131 -0.09 7.46 0.53
C VAL A 131 -0.90 8.53 -0.19
N LEU A 132 -0.67 8.66 -1.48
CA LEU A 132 -1.42 9.60 -2.31
C LEU A 132 -2.69 8.92 -2.81
N VAL A 133 -3.83 9.58 -2.61
CA VAL A 133 -5.11 9.18 -3.22
C VAL A 133 -5.46 10.25 -4.26
N LYS A 134 -5.61 9.82 -5.50
CA LYS A 134 -6.02 10.70 -6.62
C LYS A 134 -7.25 10.11 -7.28
N ILE A 135 -8.31 10.90 -7.37
CA ILE A 135 -9.57 10.47 -7.97
C ILE A 135 -9.92 11.42 -9.12
N ILE A 136 -10.23 10.85 -10.26
CA ILE A 136 -10.72 11.62 -11.42
C ILE A 136 -11.97 10.96 -11.97
N GLY A 137 -12.91 11.78 -12.44
CA GLY A 137 -14.14 11.27 -13.04
C GLY A 137 -15.27 12.28 -13.01
N GLU A 138 -16.47 11.77 -13.20
CA GLU A 138 -17.71 12.57 -13.20
C GLU A 138 -18.57 12.33 -11.97
#